data_e612d2d100d582f2664b4ca57cc7c5de
#
_entry.id   e612d2d100d582f2664b4ca57cc7c5de
#
_cell.length_a   1.000
_cell.length_b   1.000
_cell.length_c   1.000
_cell.angle_alpha   90.00
_cell.angle_beta   90.00
_cell.angle_gamma   90.00
#
_symmetry.space_group_name_H-M   'P 1'
#
loop_
_entity.id
_entity.type
_entity.pdbx_description
1 polymer ?
#
loop_
_entity_poly.entity_id
_entity_poly.type
_entity_poly.pdbx_seq_one_letter_code
_entity_poly.pdbx_strand_id
1 'polypeptide(L)'
;MADNGRMKRTDAATIQRVLDWKAALKWVSALTVLVVVGGSVAWGVTLLRDPAVLPLKIVRIDGDFKNLNRRTLEQAVSQAIVGNFFTVDLDRVRAEALKLAWVDQVTVRRIWPGTLNMWVEEQKPLARWGGNQLVNARGAVFTPEAASLKSDLPWLDGPEEQAVEVVERFKQMGSRLAPLDLAIARIVMDGRGAWTVEFTQGVELKLGNKDTEGRVTRFVQLYPRLEQNDVRKVKRVDMRYANGVAVLWGEAS
;
A
#
# COMPACT_ATOMS: atom_id res chain seq x y z
N MET A 1 22.68 101.27 -46.46
CA MET A 1 22.15 100.04 -47.04
C MET A 1 22.11 99.01 -45.91
N ALA A 2 20.94 98.76 -45.43
CA ALA A 2 20.69 97.91 -44.28
C ALA A 2 20.63 96.46 -44.68
N ASP A 3 21.26 95.57 -43.97
CA ASP A 3 20.93 94.15 -43.98
C ASP A 3 20.59 93.64 -42.60
N ASN A 4 19.38 93.13 -42.55
CA ASN A 4 18.67 92.66 -41.35
C ASN A 4 19.03 91.21 -41.05
N GLY A 5 19.98 90.96 -40.20
CA GLY A 5 20.25 89.59 -39.67
C GLY A 5 19.17 89.11 -38.73
N ARG A 6 18.24 88.29 -39.25
CA ARG A 6 17.18 87.68 -38.48
C ARG A 6 17.67 86.52 -37.59
N MET A 7 17.83 86.80 -36.34
CA MET A 7 18.12 85.78 -35.32
C MET A 7 16.93 84.83 -35.16
N LYS A 8 17.11 83.56 -35.52
CA LYS A 8 16.15 82.48 -35.21
C LYS A 8 16.20 82.23 -33.71
N ARG A 9 15.11 82.58 -33.04
CA ARG A 9 14.86 82.08 -31.68
C ARG A 9 14.60 80.61 -31.74
N THR A 10 15.48 79.82 -31.16
CA THR A 10 15.24 78.41 -30.87
C THR A 10 14.31 78.36 -29.66
N ASP A 11 13.06 77.99 -29.92
CA ASP A 11 12.10 77.68 -28.89
C ASP A 11 12.56 76.45 -28.14
N ALA A 12 13.13 76.67 -26.95
CA ALA A 12 13.34 75.60 -25.99
C ALA A 12 11.97 75.14 -25.49
N ALA A 13 11.45 74.09 -26.11
CA ALA A 13 10.26 73.42 -25.64
C ALA A 13 10.60 72.83 -24.25
N THR A 14 10.25 73.57 -23.25
CA THR A 14 10.22 73.08 -21.84
C THR A 14 9.19 71.95 -21.81
N ILE A 15 9.68 70.71 -21.80
CA ILE A 15 8.88 69.55 -21.51
C ILE A 15 8.52 69.65 -20.02
N GLN A 16 7.46 70.40 -19.72
CA GLN A 16 6.78 70.29 -18.42
C GLN A 16 6.14 68.88 -18.39
N ARG A 17 6.82 67.92 -17.82
CA ARG A 17 6.18 66.68 -17.36
C ARG A 17 5.21 67.12 -16.25
N VAL A 18 4.00 67.41 -16.59
CA VAL A 18 2.91 67.47 -15.63
C VAL A 18 2.79 66.07 -15.08
N LEU A 19 3.43 65.84 -13.94
CA LEU A 19 3.27 64.61 -13.20
C LEU A 19 1.78 64.52 -12.85
N ASP A 20 1.08 63.61 -13.53
CA ASP A 20 -0.37 63.49 -13.36
C ASP A 20 -0.59 62.95 -11.93
N TRP A 21 -0.62 63.85 -10.97
CA TRP A 21 -0.70 63.56 -9.54
C TRP A 21 -1.94 62.71 -9.24
N LYS A 22 -3.00 62.80 -10.05
CA LYS A 22 -4.16 61.94 -9.95
C LYS A 22 -3.85 60.49 -10.39
N ALA A 23 -2.99 60.31 -11.38
CA ALA A 23 -2.51 59.00 -11.78
C ALA A 23 -1.55 58.44 -10.71
N ALA A 24 -0.63 59.26 -10.22
CA ALA A 24 0.26 58.83 -9.12
C ALA A 24 -0.52 58.45 -7.85
N LEU A 25 -1.57 59.20 -7.50
CA LEU A 25 -2.44 58.89 -6.35
C LEU A 25 -3.16 57.58 -6.55
N LYS A 26 -3.65 57.26 -7.76
CA LYS A 26 -4.25 55.96 -8.05
C LYS A 26 -3.28 54.80 -7.91
N TRP A 27 -2.05 54.99 -8.39
CA TRP A 27 -1.01 53.94 -8.23
C TRP A 27 -0.58 53.75 -6.77
N VAL A 28 -0.45 54.84 -6.01
CA VAL A 28 -0.16 54.78 -4.57
C VAL A 28 -1.31 54.08 -3.81
N SER A 29 -2.58 54.43 -4.11
CA SER A 29 -3.71 53.78 -3.45
C SER A 29 -3.80 52.31 -3.82
N ALA A 30 -3.57 51.94 -5.08
CA ALA A 30 -3.54 50.52 -5.52
C ALA A 30 -2.43 49.73 -4.82
N LEU A 31 -1.22 50.34 -4.70
CA LEU A 31 -0.10 49.72 -3.99
C LEU A 31 -0.41 49.57 -2.50
N THR A 32 -1.02 50.58 -1.88
CA THR A 32 -1.42 50.49 -0.46
C THR A 32 -2.44 49.38 -0.21
N VAL A 33 -3.45 49.27 -1.06
CA VAL A 33 -4.42 48.19 -0.99
C VAL A 33 -3.73 46.83 -1.14
N LEU A 34 -2.82 46.70 -2.11
CA LEU A 34 -2.08 45.46 -2.32
C LEU A 34 -1.23 45.06 -1.09
N VAL A 35 -0.53 46.03 -0.48
CA VAL A 35 0.26 45.81 0.73
C VAL A 35 -0.63 45.42 1.91
N VAL A 36 -1.77 46.11 2.10
CA VAL A 36 -2.72 45.80 3.19
C VAL A 36 -3.30 44.42 3.01
N VAL A 37 -3.75 44.09 1.80
CA VAL A 37 -4.29 42.76 1.50
C VAL A 37 -3.22 41.69 1.66
N GLY A 38 -2.02 41.91 1.09
CA GLY A 38 -0.89 40.97 1.24
C GLY A 38 -0.48 40.78 2.71
N GLY A 39 -0.41 41.85 3.46
CA GLY A 39 -0.12 41.81 4.92
C GLY A 39 -1.20 41.09 5.71
N SER A 40 -2.46 41.34 5.42
CA SER A 40 -3.59 40.66 6.07
C SER A 40 -3.61 39.17 5.78
N VAL A 41 -3.34 38.78 4.53
CA VAL A 41 -3.22 37.35 4.13
C VAL A 41 -2.03 36.69 4.83
N ALA A 42 -0.86 37.34 4.84
CA ALA A 42 0.32 36.82 5.52
C ALA A 42 0.07 36.65 7.02
N TRP A 43 -0.54 37.64 7.66
CA TRP A 43 -0.92 37.56 9.08
C TRP A 43 -1.96 36.45 9.34
N GLY A 44 -2.98 36.32 8.49
CA GLY A 44 -3.95 35.22 8.56
C GLY A 44 -3.28 33.84 8.45
N VAL A 45 -2.34 33.68 7.54
CA VAL A 45 -1.56 32.43 7.38
C VAL A 45 -0.72 32.12 8.62
N THR A 46 -0.10 33.14 9.26
CA THR A 46 0.65 32.92 10.51
C THR A 46 -0.26 32.50 11.65
N LEU A 47 -1.45 33.10 11.78
CA LEU A 47 -2.46 32.70 12.75
C LEU A 47 -2.92 31.26 12.55
N LEU A 48 -3.18 30.85 11.31
CA LEU A 48 -3.58 29.47 10.99
C LEU A 48 -2.49 28.43 11.24
N ARG A 49 -1.22 28.84 11.30
CA ARG A 49 -0.08 27.96 11.63
C ARG A 49 0.14 27.83 13.14
N ASP A 50 -0.43 28.71 13.94
CA ASP A 50 -0.29 28.66 15.40
C ASP A 50 -0.95 27.38 15.95
N PRO A 51 -0.22 26.52 16.68
CA PRO A 51 -0.80 25.33 17.32
C PRO A 51 -1.94 25.62 18.29
N ALA A 52 -2.01 26.83 18.87
CA ALA A 52 -3.06 27.25 19.78
C ALA A 52 -4.36 27.60 19.06
N VAL A 53 -4.29 27.89 17.74
CA VAL A 53 -5.45 28.19 16.92
C VAL A 53 -5.98 26.90 16.33
N LEU A 54 -7.20 26.48 16.71
CA LEU A 54 -7.85 25.25 16.30
C LEU A 54 -7.03 23.99 16.63
N PRO A 55 -6.74 23.72 17.91
CA PRO A 55 -6.02 22.52 18.30
C PRO A 55 -6.81 21.26 17.91
N LEU A 56 -6.09 20.18 17.61
CA LEU A 56 -6.68 18.86 17.49
C LEU A 56 -7.14 18.41 18.88
N LYS A 57 -8.45 18.21 19.05
CA LYS A 57 -9.07 17.85 20.33
C LYS A 57 -9.32 16.36 20.48
N ILE A 58 -9.61 15.69 19.36
CA ILE A 58 -10.03 14.29 19.35
C ILE A 58 -9.32 13.57 18.23
N VAL A 59 -8.73 12.44 18.55
CA VAL A 59 -8.28 11.44 17.57
C VAL A 59 -9.21 10.24 17.71
N ARG A 60 -10.02 10.01 16.68
CA ARG A 60 -10.93 8.87 16.63
C ARG A 60 -10.29 7.80 15.76
N ILE A 61 -10.16 6.59 16.30
CA ILE A 61 -9.66 5.44 15.58
C ILE A 61 -10.81 4.44 15.45
N ASP A 62 -11.22 4.20 14.23
CA ASP A 62 -12.28 3.28 13.87
C ASP A 62 -11.67 2.08 13.11
N GLY A 63 -12.19 0.88 13.35
CA GLY A 63 -11.74 -0.36 12.73
C GLY A 63 -12.15 -1.56 13.56
N ASP A 64 -12.14 -2.74 12.96
CA ASP A 64 -12.38 -4.01 13.65
C ASP A 64 -11.03 -4.70 13.87
N PHE A 65 -10.57 -4.71 15.13
CA PHE A 65 -9.25 -5.20 15.52
C PHE A 65 -9.36 -6.53 16.28
N LYS A 66 -8.69 -7.55 15.77
CA LYS A 66 -8.59 -8.87 16.39
C LYS A 66 -7.20 -9.16 16.96
N ASN A 67 -6.16 -8.78 16.20
CA ASN A 67 -4.77 -9.00 16.54
C ASN A 67 -4.03 -7.66 16.79
N LEU A 68 -4.53 -6.56 16.21
CA LEU A 68 -3.96 -5.23 16.41
C LEU A 68 -4.38 -4.65 17.76
N ASN A 69 -3.40 -4.31 18.61
CA ASN A 69 -3.68 -3.62 19.87
C ASN A 69 -3.90 -2.12 19.61
N ARG A 70 -5.09 -1.63 19.97
CA ARG A 70 -5.46 -0.21 19.83
C ARG A 70 -4.45 0.73 20.51
N ARG A 71 -3.95 0.37 21.70
CA ARG A 71 -2.98 1.21 22.43
C ARG A 71 -1.65 1.32 21.70
N THR A 72 -1.18 0.22 21.11
CA THR A 72 0.04 0.23 20.29
C THR A 72 -0.12 1.15 19.07
N LEU A 73 -1.29 1.12 18.41
CA LEU A 73 -1.59 2.01 17.30
C LEU A 73 -1.65 3.48 17.75
N GLU A 74 -2.33 3.79 18.85
CA GLU A 74 -2.40 5.15 19.41
C GLU A 74 -1.00 5.68 19.76
N GLN A 75 -0.14 4.86 20.35
CA GLN A 75 1.24 5.24 20.65
C GLN A 75 2.07 5.48 19.39
N ALA A 76 1.95 4.61 18.38
CA ALA A 76 2.68 4.75 17.12
C ALA A 76 2.33 6.06 16.40
N VAL A 77 1.05 6.44 16.35
CA VAL A 77 0.62 7.63 15.63
C VAL A 77 0.75 8.91 16.45
N SER A 78 0.77 8.85 17.78
CA SER A 78 0.80 10.03 18.66
C SER A 78 1.97 10.96 18.38
N GLN A 79 3.16 10.41 18.06
CA GLN A 79 4.37 11.17 17.73
C GLN A 79 4.30 11.87 16.37
N ALA A 80 3.43 11.40 15.49
CA ALA A 80 3.23 12.00 14.16
C ALA A 80 2.17 13.12 14.18
N ILE A 81 1.33 13.18 15.22
CA ILE A 81 0.28 14.17 15.37
C ILE A 81 0.89 15.44 15.98
N VAL A 82 1.52 16.25 15.12
CA VAL A 82 2.15 17.53 15.51
C VAL A 82 1.48 18.66 14.75
N GLY A 83 1.20 19.77 15.44
CA GLY A 83 0.57 20.96 14.85
C GLY A 83 -0.90 21.09 15.22
N ASN A 84 -1.65 21.80 14.39
CA ASN A 84 -3.08 22.05 14.58
C ASN A 84 -3.93 21.32 13.52
N PHE A 85 -5.25 21.55 13.53
CA PHE A 85 -6.19 20.95 12.58
C PHE A 85 -5.80 21.13 11.10
N PHE A 86 -5.19 22.27 10.73
CA PHE A 86 -4.81 22.56 9.35
C PHE A 86 -3.40 22.06 9.00
N THR A 87 -2.47 22.11 9.96
CA THR A 87 -1.05 21.87 9.72
C THR A 87 -0.60 20.44 10.01
N VAL A 88 -1.43 19.61 10.68
CA VAL A 88 -1.10 18.20 10.90
C VAL A 88 -0.86 17.47 9.59
N ASP A 89 0.24 16.75 9.51
CA ASP A 89 0.62 15.94 8.34
C ASP A 89 -0.09 14.58 8.40
N LEU A 90 -1.14 14.43 7.57
CA LEU A 90 -1.92 13.20 7.51
C LEU A 90 -1.14 12.04 6.91
N ASP A 91 -0.24 12.31 5.95
CA ASP A 91 0.56 11.28 5.31
C ASP A 91 1.58 10.70 6.28
N ARG A 92 2.17 11.56 7.12
CA ARG A 92 3.05 11.11 8.20
C ARG A 92 2.30 10.25 9.23
N VAL A 93 1.12 10.67 9.66
CA VAL A 93 0.27 9.88 10.58
C VAL A 93 -0.05 8.51 9.97
N ARG A 94 -0.44 8.49 8.70
CA ARG A 94 -0.71 7.27 7.94
C ARG A 94 0.53 6.37 7.86
N ALA A 95 1.68 6.93 7.54
CA ALA A 95 2.94 6.20 7.40
C ALA A 95 3.36 5.55 8.72
N GLU A 96 3.19 6.23 9.86
CA GLU A 96 3.48 5.63 11.18
C GLU A 96 2.54 4.47 11.53
N ALA A 97 1.26 4.59 11.21
CA ALA A 97 0.32 3.50 11.41
C ALA A 97 0.66 2.27 10.54
N LEU A 98 1.07 2.48 9.27
CA LEU A 98 1.44 1.41 8.34
C LEU A 98 2.73 0.67 8.72
N LYS A 99 3.54 1.17 9.65
CA LYS A 99 4.70 0.43 10.18
C LYS A 99 4.31 -0.74 11.08
N LEU A 100 3.08 -0.73 11.59
CA LEU A 100 2.59 -1.84 12.42
C LEU A 100 2.23 -3.03 11.53
N ALA A 101 2.81 -4.20 11.83
CA ALA A 101 2.67 -5.41 11.01
C ALA A 101 1.21 -5.82 10.74
N TRP A 102 0.32 -5.61 11.71
CA TRP A 102 -1.10 -5.94 11.58
C TRP A 102 -1.94 -4.88 10.87
N VAL A 103 -1.36 -3.77 10.44
CA VAL A 103 -2.07 -2.73 9.69
C VAL A 103 -1.95 -2.99 8.21
N ASP A 104 -3.08 -3.14 7.53
CA ASP A 104 -3.16 -3.35 6.10
C ASP A 104 -3.38 -2.05 5.33
N GLN A 105 -4.41 -1.29 5.72
CA GLN A 105 -4.73 0.00 5.11
C GLN A 105 -5.13 1.00 6.18
N VAL A 106 -4.82 2.26 5.90
CA VAL A 106 -5.19 3.39 6.76
C VAL A 106 -5.73 4.52 5.91
N THR A 107 -6.89 5.03 6.30
CA THR A 107 -7.45 6.27 5.78
C THR A 107 -7.53 7.29 6.91
N VAL A 108 -6.89 8.43 6.73
CA VAL A 108 -6.91 9.53 7.72
C VAL A 108 -7.66 10.72 7.14
N ARG A 109 -8.62 11.27 7.89
CA ARG A 109 -9.43 12.42 7.47
C ARG A 109 -9.58 13.42 8.59
N ARG A 110 -9.61 14.70 8.21
CA ARG A 110 -9.98 15.79 9.14
C ARG A 110 -11.50 15.93 9.19
N ILE A 111 -12.05 15.96 10.38
CA ILE A 111 -13.47 16.27 10.63
C ILE A 111 -13.54 17.54 11.45
N TRP A 112 -14.17 18.57 10.87
CA TRP A 112 -14.39 19.84 11.55
C TRP A 112 -15.20 19.64 12.84
N PRO A 113 -14.92 20.39 13.97
CA PRO A 113 -13.98 21.50 14.09
C PRO A 113 -12.59 21.15 14.70
N GLY A 114 -12.17 19.93 14.85
CA GLY A 114 -10.87 19.62 15.48
C GLY A 114 -10.69 18.12 15.74
N THR A 115 -11.34 17.28 14.93
CA THR A 115 -11.25 15.84 15.03
C THR A 115 -10.41 15.28 13.89
N LEU A 116 -9.48 14.40 14.23
CA LEU A 116 -8.80 13.52 13.27
C LEU A 116 -9.49 12.15 13.32
N ASN A 117 -10.04 11.73 12.21
CA ASN A 117 -10.63 10.40 12.09
C ASN A 117 -9.67 9.51 11.29
N MET A 118 -9.32 8.36 11.87
CA MET A 118 -8.49 7.33 11.29
C MET A 118 -9.31 6.06 11.17
N TRP A 119 -9.49 5.59 9.94
CA TRP A 119 -10.06 4.28 9.66
C TRP A 119 -8.93 3.32 9.33
N VAL A 120 -8.83 2.22 10.07
CA VAL A 120 -7.75 1.24 9.95
C VAL A 120 -8.34 -0.12 9.62
N GLU A 121 -7.80 -0.72 8.56
CA GLU A 121 -8.08 -2.11 8.19
C GLU A 121 -6.95 -3.01 8.66
N GLU A 122 -7.31 -4.07 9.40
CA GLU A 122 -6.36 -5.06 9.89
C GLU A 122 -6.01 -6.07 8.81
N GLN A 123 -4.77 -6.55 8.80
CA GLN A 123 -4.29 -7.63 7.95
C GLN A 123 -5.10 -8.91 8.16
N LYS A 124 -5.53 -9.52 7.06
CA LYS A 124 -6.21 -10.82 7.04
C LYS A 124 -5.27 -11.87 6.44
N PRO A 125 -4.58 -12.66 7.27
CA PRO A 125 -3.66 -13.64 6.77
C PRO A 125 -4.39 -14.74 6.00
N LEU A 126 -3.89 -15.06 4.81
CA LEU A 126 -4.32 -16.19 3.99
C LEU A 126 -3.50 -17.44 4.33
N ALA A 127 -2.20 -17.27 4.56
CA ALA A 127 -1.27 -18.35 4.76
C ALA A 127 -0.06 -17.90 5.59
N ARG A 128 0.72 -18.87 6.07
CA ARG A 128 2.07 -18.64 6.58
C ARG A 128 3.01 -18.46 5.39
N TRP A 129 4.03 -17.62 5.55
CA TRP A 129 5.04 -17.37 4.53
C TRP A 129 6.43 -17.67 5.08
N GLY A 130 7.19 -18.51 4.38
CA GLY A 130 8.54 -18.89 4.82
C GLY A 130 8.56 -19.36 6.28
N GLY A 131 9.38 -18.71 7.10
CA GLY A 131 9.55 -19.07 8.53
C GLY A 131 8.48 -18.46 9.45
N ASN A 132 8.65 -17.16 9.77
CA ASN A 132 7.87 -16.44 10.80
C ASN A 132 6.95 -15.36 10.24
N GLN A 133 6.73 -15.37 8.93
CA GLN A 133 5.91 -14.37 8.26
C GLN A 133 4.52 -14.90 7.93
N LEU A 134 3.62 -13.99 7.62
CA LEU A 134 2.30 -14.25 7.09
C LEU A 134 2.16 -13.55 5.74
N VAL A 135 1.26 -14.06 4.91
CA VAL A 135 0.90 -13.44 3.64
C VAL A 135 -0.61 -13.26 3.56
N ASN A 136 -1.05 -12.10 3.09
CA ASN A 136 -2.46 -11.84 2.87
C ASN A 136 -2.93 -12.30 1.47
N ALA A 137 -4.22 -12.19 1.21
CA ALA A 137 -4.82 -12.59 -0.07
C ALA A 137 -4.36 -11.75 -1.29
N ARG A 138 -3.66 -10.62 -1.08
CA ARG A 138 -3.09 -9.78 -2.13
C ARG A 138 -1.61 -10.07 -2.39
N GLY A 139 -1.01 -11.01 -1.62
CA GLY A 139 0.42 -11.31 -1.71
C GLY A 139 1.30 -10.38 -0.89
N ALA A 140 0.73 -9.53 -0.04
CA ALA A 140 1.53 -8.72 0.87
C ALA A 140 2.03 -9.58 2.03
N VAL A 141 3.36 -9.67 2.15
CA VAL A 141 4.05 -10.38 3.23
C VAL A 141 4.24 -9.43 4.41
N PHE A 142 3.98 -9.92 5.61
CA PHE A 142 4.16 -9.14 6.84
C PHE A 142 4.65 -10.03 7.98
N THR A 143 5.38 -9.44 8.93
CA THR A 143 5.98 -10.15 10.06
C THR A 143 5.28 -9.76 11.36
N PRO A 144 4.31 -10.55 11.82
CA PRO A 144 3.65 -10.30 13.10
C PRO A 144 4.56 -10.71 14.28
N GLU A 145 4.16 -10.33 15.49
CA GLU A 145 4.78 -10.90 16.69
C GLU A 145 4.57 -12.42 16.74
N ALA A 146 5.59 -13.16 17.19
CA ALA A 146 5.60 -14.63 17.17
C ALA A 146 4.38 -15.27 17.86
N ALA A 147 3.87 -14.65 18.92
CA ALA A 147 2.68 -15.11 19.63
C ALA A 147 1.39 -15.06 18.83
N SER A 148 1.37 -14.31 17.71
CA SER A 148 0.19 -14.12 16.87
C SER A 148 0.14 -15.07 15.65
N LEU A 149 1.12 -15.96 15.50
CA LEU A 149 1.19 -16.93 14.42
C LEU A 149 0.14 -18.03 14.61
N LYS A 150 -0.83 -18.13 13.70
CA LYS A 150 -1.81 -19.21 13.69
C LYS A 150 -1.20 -20.46 13.06
N SER A 151 -1.33 -21.61 13.73
CA SER A 151 -0.78 -22.89 13.29
C SER A 151 -1.61 -23.59 12.21
N ASP A 152 -2.87 -23.22 12.06
CA ASP A 152 -3.87 -23.85 11.20
C ASP A 152 -3.91 -23.30 9.75
N LEU A 153 -3.06 -22.33 9.45
CA LEU A 153 -2.95 -21.77 8.10
C LEU A 153 -2.04 -22.64 7.20
N PRO A 154 -2.36 -22.76 5.90
CA PRO A 154 -1.48 -23.39 4.95
C PRO A 154 -0.12 -22.67 4.90
N TRP A 155 0.91 -23.37 4.42
CA TRP A 155 2.25 -22.83 4.30
C TRP A 155 2.59 -22.52 2.85
N LEU A 156 2.92 -21.28 2.55
CA LEU A 156 3.43 -20.83 1.27
C LEU A 156 4.91 -20.46 1.40
N ASP A 157 5.70 -20.76 0.39
CA ASP A 157 7.13 -20.46 0.38
C ASP A 157 7.61 -20.15 -1.05
N GLY A 158 8.54 -19.24 -1.17
CA GLY A 158 9.12 -18.79 -2.43
C GLY A 158 9.91 -17.49 -2.28
N PRO A 159 10.50 -16.97 -3.37
CA PRO A 159 11.11 -15.66 -3.36
C PRO A 159 10.08 -14.59 -2.96
N GLU A 160 10.43 -13.69 -2.04
CA GLU A 160 9.49 -12.70 -1.50
C GLU A 160 8.93 -11.77 -2.58
N GLU A 161 9.75 -11.45 -3.59
CA GLU A 161 9.35 -10.62 -4.74
C GLU A 161 8.25 -11.29 -5.59
N GLN A 162 8.09 -12.60 -5.47
CA GLN A 162 7.11 -13.42 -6.19
C GLN A 162 5.93 -13.85 -5.30
N ALA A 163 5.79 -13.28 -4.11
CA ALA A 163 4.73 -13.65 -3.17
C ALA A 163 3.33 -13.52 -3.79
N VAL A 164 3.10 -12.49 -4.61
CA VAL A 164 1.83 -12.31 -5.34
C VAL A 164 1.56 -13.50 -6.26
N GLU A 165 2.57 -13.95 -7.02
CA GLU A 165 2.45 -15.09 -7.93
C GLU A 165 2.17 -16.39 -7.16
N VAL A 166 2.86 -16.61 -6.04
CA VAL A 166 2.66 -17.79 -5.19
C VAL A 166 1.24 -17.83 -4.63
N VAL A 167 0.73 -16.69 -4.14
CA VAL A 167 -0.64 -16.58 -3.64
C VAL A 167 -1.68 -16.84 -4.73
N GLU A 168 -1.50 -16.24 -5.91
CA GLU A 168 -2.41 -16.46 -7.04
C GLU A 168 -2.39 -17.93 -7.48
N ARG A 169 -1.22 -18.54 -7.54
CA ARG A 169 -1.07 -19.94 -7.89
C ARG A 169 -1.70 -20.87 -6.85
N PHE A 170 -1.54 -20.57 -5.57
CA PHE A 170 -2.21 -21.28 -4.48
C PHE A 170 -3.74 -21.26 -4.63
N LYS A 171 -4.34 -20.10 -4.90
CA LYS A 171 -5.78 -19.98 -5.11
C LYS A 171 -6.26 -20.75 -6.33
N GLN A 172 -5.56 -20.62 -7.47
CA GLN A 172 -5.89 -21.32 -8.72
C GLN A 172 -5.81 -22.85 -8.56
N MET A 173 -4.73 -23.34 -7.94
CA MET A 173 -4.58 -24.77 -7.69
C MET A 173 -5.63 -25.27 -6.71
N GLY A 174 -5.89 -24.55 -5.62
CA GLY A 174 -6.93 -24.91 -4.66
C GLY A 174 -8.29 -25.10 -5.31
N SER A 175 -8.69 -24.18 -6.21
CA SER A 175 -9.94 -24.29 -6.94
C SER A 175 -10.00 -25.52 -7.88
N ARG A 176 -8.89 -25.84 -8.55
CA ARG A 176 -8.80 -26.98 -9.48
C ARG A 176 -8.74 -28.32 -8.76
N LEU A 177 -8.16 -28.36 -7.57
CA LEU A 177 -7.99 -29.57 -6.76
C LEU A 177 -9.20 -29.85 -5.84
N ALA A 178 -10.09 -28.88 -5.66
CA ALA A 178 -11.29 -29.04 -4.84
C ALA A 178 -12.14 -30.28 -5.16
N PRO A 179 -12.32 -30.71 -6.45
CA PRO A 179 -13.10 -31.92 -6.77
C PRO A 179 -12.47 -33.22 -6.25
N LEU A 180 -11.20 -33.21 -5.87
CA LEU A 180 -10.48 -34.37 -5.33
C LEU A 180 -10.50 -34.45 -3.80
N ASP A 181 -11.15 -33.50 -3.13
CA ASP A 181 -11.08 -33.34 -1.65
C ASP A 181 -9.63 -33.25 -1.13
N LEU A 182 -8.72 -32.71 -1.96
CA LEU A 182 -7.34 -32.47 -1.62
C LEU A 182 -7.13 -31.01 -1.20
N ALA A 183 -6.95 -30.80 0.11
CA ALA A 183 -6.62 -29.49 0.65
C ALA A 183 -5.09 -29.29 0.63
N ILE A 184 -4.65 -28.13 0.13
CA ILE A 184 -3.23 -27.78 0.11
C ILE A 184 -2.77 -27.43 1.53
N ALA A 185 -1.82 -28.21 2.08
CA ALA A 185 -1.16 -27.91 3.34
C ALA A 185 0.07 -27.00 3.12
N ARG A 186 0.78 -27.25 2.02
CA ARG A 186 1.98 -26.46 1.68
C ARG A 186 2.14 -26.31 0.17
N ILE A 187 2.58 -25.15 -0.27
CA ILE A 187 3.04 -24.91 -1.65
C ILE A 187 4.38 -24.18 -1.61
N VAL A 188 5.32 -24.67 -2.40
CA VAL A 188 6.66 -24.11 -2.48
C VAL A 188 7.01 -23.84 -3.94
N MET A 189 7.54 -22.65 -4.20
CA MET A 189 8.21 -22.31 -5.44
C MET A 189 9.70 -22.14 -5.15
N ASP A 190 10.54 -23.00 -5.72
CA ASP A 190 12.00 -22.87 -5.54
C ASP A 190 12.57 -21.71 -6.37
N GLY A 191 13.85 -21.39 -6.11
CA GLY A 191 14.55 -20.30 -6.82
C GLY A 191 14.72 -20.50 -8.34
N ARG A 192 14.33 -21.67 -8.89
CA ARG A 192 14.29 -21.97 -10.33
C ARG A 192 12.87 -21.92 -10.89
N GLY A 193 11.91 -21.48 -10.08
CA GLY A 193 10.48 -21.43 -10.43
C GLY A 193 9.80 -22.80 -10.47
N ALA A 194 10.38 -23.85 -9.85
CA ALA A 194 9.75 -25.15 -9.81
C ALA A 194 8.80 -25.26 -8.60
N TRP A 195 7.61 -25.80 -8.87
CA TRP A 195 6.51 -25.91 -7.92
C TRP A 195 6.41 -27.30 -7.31
N THR A 196 6.24 -27.33 -6.00
CA THR A 196 5.89 -28.51 -5.22
C THR A 196 4.71 -28.20 -4.33
N VAL A 197 3.74 -29.10 -4.25
CA VAL A 197 2.53 -28.99 -3.46
C VAL A 197 2.45 -30.18 -2.51
N GLU A 198 2.19 -29.93 -1.24
CA GLU A 198 1.90 -30.96 -0.23
C GLU A 198 0.46 -30.81 0.22
N PHE A 199 -0.27 -31.91 0.25
CA PHE A 199 -1.66 -31.95 0.70
C PHE A 199 -1.76 -32.36 2.17
N THR A 200 -2.87 -31.99 2.80
CA THR A 200 -3.16 -32.35 4.20
C THR A 200 -3.17 -33.86 4.44
N GLN A 201 -3.46 -34.66 3.42
CA GLN A 201 -3.43 -36.13 3.43
C GLN A 201 -2.01 -36.71 3.34
N GLY A 202 -0.97 -35.88 3.26
CA GLY A 202 0.42 -36.30 3.17
C GLY A 202 0.91 -36.66 1.78
N VAL A 203 0.14 -36.36 0.75
CA VAL A 203 0.53 -36.56 -0.66
C VAL A 203 1.37 -35.37 -1.13
N GLU A 204 2.51 -35.64 -1.76
CA GLU A 204 3.37 -34.64 -2.41
C GLU A 204 3.19 -34.66 -3.93
N LEU A 205 2.93 -33.51 -4.52
CA LEU A 205 2.81 -33.32 -5.98
C LEU A 205 3.96 -32.45 -6.49
N LYS A 206 4.82 -33.02 -7.35
CA LYS A 206 5.90 -32.30 -8.02
C LYS A 206 5.47 -31.86 -9.40
N LEU A 207 5.40 -30.56 -9.62
CA LEU A 207 4.95 -29.96 -10.88
C LEU A 207 6.14 -29.45 -11.74
N GLY A 208 7.26 -29.04 -11.11
CA GLY A 208 8.36 -28.36 -11.81
C GLY A 208 7.98 -26.95 -12.26
N ASN A 209 8.73 -26.41 -13.22
CA ASN A 209 8.61 -25.01 -13.67
C ASN A 209 7.98 -24.83 -15.05
N LYS A 210 7.61 -25.90 -15.75
CA LYS A 210 7.01 -25.84 -17.10
C LYS A 210 5.60 -26.39 -17.08
N ASP A 211 4.69 -25.75 -17.83
CA ASP A 211 3.31 -26.21 -18.03
C ASP A 211 2.61 -26.66 -16.73
N THR A 212 2.77 -25.88 -15.68
CA THR A 212 2.23 -26.19 -14.33
C THR A 212 0.72 -26.44 -14.38
N GLU A 213 -0.01 -25.63 -15.16
CA GLU A 213 -1.47 -25.75 -15.27
C GLU A 213 -1.92 -27.02 -15.98
N GLY A 214 -1.27 -27.36 -17.10
CA GLY A 214 -1.55 -28.60 -17.79
C GLY A 214 -1.22 -29.83 -16.93
N ARG A 215 -0.14 -29.75 -16.13
CA ARG A 215 0.23 -30.80 -15.18
C ARG A 215 -0.76 -30.96 -14.04
N VAL A 216 -1.29 -29.87 -13.49
CA VAL A 216 -2.37 -29.92 -12.48
C VAL A 216 -3.63 -30.55 -13.10
N THR A 217 -4.00 -30.16 -14.30
CA THR A 217 -5.16 -30.73 -14.99
C THR A 217 -5.00 -32.25 -15.21
N ARG A 218 -3.83 -32.70 -15.67
CA ARG A 218 -3.53 -34.14 -15.80
C ARG A 218 -3.56 -34.87 -14.46
N PHE A 219 -3.02 -34.26 -13.41
CA PHE A 219 -3.08 -34.81 -12.06
C PHE A 219 -4.52 -35.01 -11.60
N VAL A 220 -5.39 -34.02 -11.77
CA VAL A 220 -6.82 -34.12 -11.41
C VAL A 220 -7.52 -35.29 -12.10
N GLN A 221 -7.17 -35.56 -13.36
CA GLN A 221 -7.74 -36.70 -14.10
C GLN A 221 -7.17 -38.07 -13.69
N LEU A 222 -5.90 -38.08 -13.28
CA LEU A 222 -5.16 -39.31 -12.97
C LEU A 222 -5.37 -39.78 -11.52
N TYR A 223 -5.40 -38.88 -10.58
CA TYR A 223 -5.35 -39.16 -9.14
C TYR A 223 -6.44 -40.12 -8.66
N PRO A 224 -7.71 -39.98 -9.05
CA PRO A 224 -8.77 -40.91 -8.64
C PRO A 224 -8.50 -42.36 -9.10
N ARG A 225 -7.86 -42.54 -10.24
CA ARG A 225 -7.50 -43.89 -10.76
C ARG A 225 -6.33 -44.50 -9.97
N LEU A 226 -5.41 -43.68 -9.45
CA LEU A 226 -4.33 -44.14 -8.62
C LEU A 226 -4.84 -44.63 -7.27
N GLU A 227 -5.76 -43.92 -6.66
CA GLU A 227 -6.36 -44.32 -5.38
C GLU A 227 -7.21 -45.59 -5.48
N GLN A 228 -7.90 -45.80 -6.61
CA GLN A 228 -8.79 -46.98 -6.80
C GLN A 228 -8.02 -48.27 -7.12
N ASN A 229 -6.84 -48.17 -7.74
CA ASN A 229 -6.14 -49.32 -8.30
C ASN A 229 -5.05 -49.91 -7.37
N ASP A 230 -4.74 -49.26 -6.26
CA ASP A 230 -3.69 -49.77 -5.35
C ASP A 230 -4.13 -49.61 -3.89
N VAL A 231 -4.01 -50.67 -3.12
CA VAL A 231 -4.27 -50.68 -1.65
C VAL A 231 -3.22 -49.85 -0.86
N ARG A 232 -2.12 -49.53 -1.50
CA ARG A 232 -1.08 -48.67 -0.93
C ARG A 232 -1.48 -47.22 -1.11
N LYS A 233 -1.20 -46.38 -0.11
CA LYS A 233 -1.48 -44.96 -0.19
C LYS A 233 -0.43 -44.25 -1.07
N VAL A 234 -0.88 -43.38 -1.96
CA VAL A 234 -0.01 -42.52 -2.73
C VAL A 234 0.74 -41.58 -1.79
N LYS A 235 2.09 -41.57 -1.84
CA LYS A 235 2.95 -40.65 -1.09
C LYS A 235 3.43 -39.47 -1.94
N ARG A 236 3.76 -39.73 -3.22
CA ARG A 236 4.25 -38.70 -4.13
C ARG A 236 3.82 -38.98 -5.55
N VAL A 237 3.46 -37.90 -6.26
CA VAL A 237 3.19 -37.93 -7.70
C VAL A 237 4.12 -36.92 -8.38
N ASP A 238 4.99 -37.38 -9.27
CA ASP A 238 5.90 -36.51 -10.02
C ASP A 238 5.40 -36.34 -11.46
N MET A 239 4.91 -35.15 -11.76
CA MET A 239 4.31 -34.76 -13.05
C MET A 239 5.31 -34.07 -13.98
N ARG A 240 6.60 -34.03 -13.65
CA ARG A 240 7.62 -33.32 -14.45
C ARG A 240 7.91 -33.96 -15.80
N TYR A 241 7.58 -35.23 -15.98
CA TYR A 241 7.78 -35.96 -17.22
C TYR A 241 6.76 -35.57 -18.28
N ALA A 242 7.20 -35.42 -19.54
CA ALA A 242 6.34 -34.99 -20.65
C ALA A 242 5.24 -36.03 -20.96
N ASN A 243 5.57 -37.30 -21.00
CA ASN A 243 4.71 -38.40 -21.49
C ASN A 243 4.40 -39.42 -20.41
N GLY A 244 4.58 -39.09 -19.12
CA GLY A 244 4.36 -40.03 -18.04
C GLY A 244 4.23 -39.38 -16.68
N VAL A 245 4.10 -40.22 -15.67
CA VAL A 245 4.05 -39.85 -14.28
C VAL A 245 4.83 -40.88 -13.47
N ALA A 246 5.61 -40.42 -12.48
CA ALA A 246 6.21 -41.33 -11.51
C ALA A 246 5.42 -41.23 -10.19
N VAL A 247 5.02 -42.39 -9.64
CA VAL A 247 4.25 -42.49 -8.41
C VAL A 247 5.09 -43.22 -7.37
N LEU A 248 5.27 -42.59 -6.22
CA LEU A 248 5.83 -43.24 -5.04
C LEU A 248 4.67 -43.65 -4.12
N TRP A 249 4.63 -44.95 -3.84
CA TRP A 249 3.63 -45.53 -2.96
C TRP A 249 4.15 -45.65 -1.52
N GLY A 250 3.25 -45.58 -0.58
CA GLY A 250 3.54 -45.90 0.81
C GLY A 250 3.64 -47.38 1.08
N GLU A 251 3.89 -47.76 2.31
CA GLU A 251 3.76 -49.15 2.75
C GLU A 251 2.30 -49.58 2.72
N ALA A 252 2.04 -50.86 2.36
CA ALA A 252 0.71 -51.41 2.49
C ALA A 252 0.31 -51.47 3.97
N SER A 253 -0.83 -50.92 4.31
CA SER A 253 -1.41 -50.96 5.68
C SER A 253 -1.99 -52.31 5.96
#